data_e81a5e250eadfda0c7b48f6f1f548a40
#
_entry.id   e81a5e250eadfda0c7b48f6f1f548a40
#
_cell.length_a   1.000
_cell.length_b   1.000
_cell.length_c   1.000
_cell.angle_alpha   90.00
_cell.angle_beta   90.00
_cell.angle_gamma   90.00
#
_symmetry.space_group_name_H-M   'P 1'
#
loop_
_entity.id
_entity.type
_entity.pdbx_description
1 polymer ?
#
loop_
_entity_poly.entity_id
_entity_poly.type
_entity_poly.pdbx_seq_one_letter_code
_entity_poly.pdbx_strand_id
1 'polypeptide(L)'
;MTTDSSAISRGDVRLEPLNPYDCWQLVTEAAGPDGIARVVWSGPDGPAIVPVNYAVADGFLWFQTTATSRLARDCCGHEVLVEVDQVDVATHSGWSVVLTGVAVCMKSTDDPGMLGNLQVWPHGSREVLLKVAPDRITGRRLGRG
;
A
#
# COMPACT_ATOMS: atom_id res chain seq x y z
N MET A 1 9.55 20.92 -22.58
CA MET A 1 10.00 20.19 -22.50
C MET A 1 10.28 19.33 -23.15
N THR A 2 10.43 19.11 -23.34
CA THR A 2 10.57 18.25 -23.76
C THR A 2 11.31 17.56 -23.86
N THR A 3 11.83 17.49 -23.72
CA THR A 3 12.42 16.85 -23.83
C THR A 3 12.86 16.00 -23.41
N ASP A 4 13.07 16.01 -22.68
CA ASP A 4 13.45 15.03 -22.19
C ASP A 4 13.32 13.75 -22.73
N SER A 5 12.65 13.42 -23.64
CA SER A 5 12.56 12.13 -24.25
C SER A 5 13.92 11.53 -24.61
N SER A 6 14.87 12.35 -24.92
CA SER A 6 16.21 11.83 -25.21
C SER A 6 16.84 11.15 -24.00
N ALA A 7 16.61 11.69 -22.80
CA ALA A 7 17.14 11.07 -21.60
C ALA A 7 16.48 9.71 -21.35
N ILE A 8 15.19 9.62 -21.58
CA ILE A 8 14.45 8.39 -21.40
C ILE A 8 14.90 7.32 -22.39
N SER A 9 15.00 7.68 -23.65
CA SER A 9 15.37 6.72 -24.68
C SER A 9 16.79 6.19 -24.49
N ARG A 10 17.70 7.07 -24.05
CA ARG A 10 19.07 6.67 -23.81
C ARG A 10 19.19 5.69 -22.66
N GLY A 11 18.29 5.76 -21.69
CA GLY A 11 18.35 4.91 -20.54
C GLY A 11 17.81 3.51 -20.75
N ASP A 12 17.21 3.24 -21.89
CA ASP A 12 16.57 1.96 -22.13
C ASP A 12 15.54 1.60 -21.06
N VAL A 13 14.98 2.61 -20.43
CA VAL A 13 14.03 2.43 -19.36
C VAL A 13 12.62 2.56 -19.90
N ARG A 14 11.77 1.61 -19.53
CA ARG A 14 10.39 1.56 -19.99
C ARG A 14 9.43 1.52 -18.83
N LEU A 15 8.33 2.23 -18.96
CA LEU A 15 7.20 2.15 -18.04
C LEU A 15 6.11 1.36 -18.73
N GLU A 16 5.71 0.26 -18.12
CA GLU A 16 4.67 -0.60 -18.66
C GLU A 16 3.51 -0.66 -17.68
N PRO A 17 2.28 -0.46 -18.17
CA PRO A 17 1.13 -0.64 -17.29
C PRO A 17 0.98 -2.11 -16.93
N LEU A 18 0.52 -2.36 -15.71
CA LEU A 18 0.24 -3.69 -15.22
C LEU A 18 -1.27 -3.89 -15.14
N ASN A 19 -1.73 -5.10 -15.41
CA ASN A 19 -3.13 -5.41 -15.20
C ASN A 19 -3.41 -5.60 -13.70
N PRO A 20 -4.67 -5.51 -13.26
CA PRO A 20 -4.99 -5.62 -11.83
C PRO A 20 -4.55 -6.93 -11.19
N TYR A 21 -4.61 -8.03 -11.90
CA TYR A 21 -4.19 -9.31 -11.36
C TYR A 21 -2.69 -9.30 -11.01
N ASP A 22 -1.86 -8.84 -11.94
CA ASP A 22 -0.41 -8.76 -11.71
C ASP A 22 -0.09 -7.77 -10.60
N CYS A 23 -0.82 -6.67 -10.52
CA CYS A 23 -0.66 -5.71 -9.43
C CYS A 23 -0.89 -6.37 -8.08
N TRP A 24 -1.99 -7.11 -7.96
CA TRP A 24 -2.33 -7.77 -6.70
C TRP A 24 -1.30 -8.84 -6.32
N GLN A 25 -0.76 -9.55 -7.30
CA GLN A 25 0.29 -10.52 -7.06
C GLN A 25 1.55 -9.86 -6.48
N LEU A 26 1.96 -8.72 -7.04
CA LEU A 26 3.12 -8.00 -6.55
C LEU A 26 2.92 -7.51 -5.12
N VAL A 27 1.75 -6.96 -4.83
CA VAL A 27 1.41 -6.49 -3.49
C VAL A 27 1.42 -7.65 -2.50
N THR A 28 0.88 -8.79 -2.91
CA THR A 28 0.83 -9.99 -2.07
C THR A 28 2.23 -10.51 -1.75
N GLU A 29 3.09 -10.56 -2.75
CA GLU A 29 4.46 -11.05 -2.56
C GLU A 29 5.29 -10.12 -1.69
N ALA A 30 5.02 -8.82 -1.74
CA ALA A 30 5.76 -7.85 -0.95
C ALA A 30 5.26 -7.73 0.49
N ALA A 31 4.11 -8.34 0.81
CA ALA A 31 3.53 -8.28 2.14
C ALA A 31 4.35 -9.09 3.15
N GLY A 32 4.09 -8.85 4.41
CA GLY A 32 4.71 -9.59 5.50
C GLY A 32 5.55 -8.71 6.39
N PRO A 33 6.50 -9.29 7.15
CA PRO A 33 7.25 -8.52 8.15
C PRO A 33 7.98 -7.31 7.60
N ASP A 34 8.45 -7.38 6.35
CA ASP A 34 9.17 -6.29 5.71
C ASP A 34 8.31 -5.49 4.75
N GLY A 35 7.04 -5.84 4.64
CA GLY A 35 6.13 -5.19 3.71
C GLY A 35 5.67 -3.84 4.22
N ILE A 36 5.90 -2.79 3.42
CA ILE A 36 5.51 -1.43 3.76
C ILE A 36 4.57 -0.92 2.69
N ALA A 37 3.46 -0.38 3.13
CA ALA A 37 2.51 0.32 2.29
C ALA A 37 2.40 1.76 2.78
N ARG A 38 2.03 2.66 1.89
CA ARG A 38 1.74 4.05 2.26
C ARG A 38 0.26 4.27 2.11
N VAL A 39 -0.38 4.67 3.20
CA VAL A 39 -1.80 4.98 3.20
C VAL A 39 -1.96 6.48 3.02
N VAL A 40 -2.76 6.86 2.06
CA VAL A 40 -2.97 8.26 1.68
C VAL A 40 -4.46 8.56 1.77
N TRP A 41 -4.79 9.68 2.36
CA TRP A 41 -6.18 10.09 2.44
C TRP A 41 -6.28 11.62 2.53
N SER A 42 -7.48 12.11 2.30
CA SER A 42 -7.78 13.53 2.45
C SER A 42 -8.60 13.69 3.72
N GLY A 43 -7.98 14.24 4.74
CA GLY A 43 -8.62 14.44 6.04
C GLY A 43 -9.05 15.87 6.27
N PRO A 44 -9.62 16.16 7.44
CA PRO A 44 -10.07 17.52 7.76
C PRO A 44 -8.94 18.54 7.74
N ASP A 45 -7.72 18.09 8.02
CA ASP A 45 -6.54 18.97 8.01
C ASP A 45 -5.78 18.93 6.69
N GLY A 46 -6.36 18.35 5.64
CA GLY A 46 -5.76 18.25 4.33
C GLY A 46 -5.22 16.86 4.03
N PRO A 47 -4.47 16.74 2.93
CA PRO A 47 -3.90 15.45 2.54
C PRO A 47 -2.93 14.91 3.58
N ALA A 48 -2.92 13.61 3.76
CA ALA A 48 -2.06 12.94 4.73
C ALA A 48 -1.52 11.65 4.12
N ILE A 49 -0.35 11.23 4.60
CA ILE A 49 0.28 9.99 4.17
C ILE A 49 1.03 9.40 5.37
N VAL A 50 0.88 8.09 5.57
CA VAL A 50 1.65 7.39 6.60
C VAL A 50 2.11 6.04 6.07
N PRO A 51 3.32 5.59 6.42
CA PRO A 51 3.76 4.23 6.14
C PRO A 51 3.19 3.27 7.18
N VAL A 52 2.82 2.09 6.72
CA VAL A 52 2.31 1.02 7.60
C VAL A 52 2.91 -0.31 7.14
N ASN A 53 3.13 -1.20 8.09
CA ASN A 53 3.43 -2.58 7.77
C ASN A 53 2.10 -3.28 7.44
N TYR A 54 2.07 -4.12 6.41
CA TYR A 54 0.81 -4.71 5.97
C TYR A 54 0.92 -6.20 5.69
N ALA A 55 -0.22 -6.84 5.69
CA ALA A 55 -0.37 -8.23 5.27
C ALA A 55 -1.52 -8.33 4.27
N VAL A 56 -1.57 -9.43 3.54
CA VAL A 56 -2.63 -9.69 2.57
C VAL A 56 -3.27 -11.03 2.93
N ALA A 57 -4.58 -11.04 3.04
CA ALA A 57 -5.36 -12.24 3.26
C ALA A 57 -6.81 -12.03 2.87
N ASP A 58 -7.44 -13.06 2.33
CA ASP A 58 -8.88 -13.08 2.01
C ASP A 58 -9.32 -11.95 1.08
N GLY A 59 -8.43 -11.51 0.20
CA GLY A 59 -8.73 -10.42 -0.73
C GLY A 59 -8.63 -9.04 -0.12
N PHE A 60 -8.10 -8.94 1.10
CA PHE A 60 -7.94 -7.67 1.80
C PHE A 60 -6.48 -7.37 2.06
N LEU A 61 -6.20 -6.10 2.13
CA LEU A 61 -4.95 -5.60 2.68
C LEU A 61 -5.23 -5.21 4.13
N TRP A 62 -4.39 -5.69 5.05
CA TRP A 62 -4.58 -5.53 6.50
C TRP A 62 -3.42 -4.77 7.10
N PHE A 63 -3.72 -3.86 8.03
CA PHE A 63 -2.68 -3.17 8.79
C PHE A 63 -3.23 -2.73 10.14
N GLN A 64 -2.33 -2.41 11.06
CA GLN A 64 -2.69 -2.00 12.41
C GLN A 64 -2.26 -0.58 12.70
N THR A 65 -3.00 0.08 13.59
CA THR A 65 -2.62 1.38 14.13
C THR A 65 -3.21 1.51 15.52
N THR A 66 -2.85 2.55 16.22
CA THR A 66 -3.46 2.83 17.53
C THR A 66 -4.79 3.54 17.34
N ALA A 67 -5.70 3.36 18.30
CA ALA A 67 -7.04 3.96 18.24
C ALA A 67 -7.00 5.49 18.23
N THR A 68 -5.93 6.09 18.73
CA THR A 68 -5.79 7.54 18.79
C THR A 68 -5.04 8.13 17.60
N SER A 69 -4.60 7.30 16.67
CA SER A 69 -3.87 7.78 15.50
C SER A 69 -4.78 8.58 14.57
N ARG A 70 -4.19 9.47 13.80
CA ARG A 70 -4.91 10.19 12.74
C ARG A 70 -5.50 9.21 11.74
N LEU A 71 -4.74 8.17 11.43
CA LEU A 71 -5.17 7.14 10.50
C LEU A 71 -6.49 6.50 10.96
N ALA A 72 -6.58 6.09 12.21
CA ALA A 72 -7.80 5.49 12.73
C ALA A 72 -8.95 6.49 12.79
N ARG A 73 -8.67 7.73 13.20
CA ARG A 73 -9.72 8.74 13.32
C ARG A 73 -10.28 9.17 11.97
N ASP A 74 -9.41 9.31 10.98
CA ASP A 74 -9.83 9.88 9.70
C ASP A 74 -10.30 8.83 8.70
N CYS A 75 -9.79 7.60 8.78
CA CYS A 75 -9.95 6.65 7.69
C CYS A 75 -11.03 5.61 7.90
N CYS A 76 -11.43 5.34 9.14
CA CYS A 76 -12.44 4.30 9.40
C CYS A 76 -13.75 4.64 8.68
N GLY A 77 -14.18 3.74 7.77
CA GLY A 77 -15.38 3.93 6.98
C GLY A 77 -15.22 4.85 5.78
N HIS A 78 -14.01 5.29 5.49
CA HIS A 78 -13.75 6.23 4.40
C HIS A 78 -12.83 5.63 3.36
N GLU A 79 -12.88 6.19 2.16
CA GLU A 79 -12.02 5.78 1.08
C GLU A 79 -10.58 6.21 1.36
N VAL A 80 -9.67 5.28 1.11
CA VAL A 80 -8.24 5.53 1.21
C VAL A 80 -7.56 5.06 -0.07
N LEU A 81 -6.36 5.56 -0.25
CA LEU A 81 -5.48 5.17 -1.32
C LEU A 81 -4.29 4.50 -0.67
N VAL A 82 -3.90 3.34 -1.18
CA VAL A 82 -2.75 2.60 -0.63
C VAL A 82 -1.75 2.40 -1.75
N GLU A 83 -0.52 2.77 -1.50
CA GLU A 83 0.56 2.63 -2.47
C GLU A 83 1.58 1.64 -1.94
N VAL A 84 2.01 0.72 -2.80
CA VAL A 84 3.08 -0.23 -2.50
C VAL A 84 4.05 -0.20 -3.67
N ASP A 85 5.33 -0.18 -3.38
CA ASP A 85 6.33 -0.18 -4.44
C ASP A 85 7.59 -0.92 -4.02
N GLN A 86 8.38 -1.28 -4.99
CA GLN A 86 9.74 -1.75 -4.82
C GLN A 86 10.57 -1.21 -5.97
N VAL A 87 11.68 -0.56 -5.65
CA VAL A 87 12.54 0.05 -6.64
C VAL A 87 13.97 -0.36 -6.36
N ASP A 88 14.65 -0.83 -7.39
CA ASP A 88 16.08 -1.10 -7.36
C ASP A 88 16.78 0.03 -8.12
N VAL A 89 17.41 0.91 -7.38
CA VAL A 89 18.08 2.09 -7.94
C VAL A 89 19.25 1.68 -8.83
N ALA A 90 19.95 0.62 -8.46
CA ALA A 90 21.13 0.20 -9.21
C ALA A 90 20.78 -0.28 -10.61
N THR A 91 19.66 -0.97 -10.78
CA THR A 91 19.23 -1.50 -12.07
C THR A 91 18.19 -0.61 -12.76
N HIS A 92 17.74 0.45 -12.10
CA HIS A 92 16.65 1.30 -12.59
C HIS A 92 15.41 0.48 -12.93
N SER A 93 15.07 -0.46 -12.04
CA SER A 93 13.92 -1.32 -12.22
C SER A 93 13.04 -1.29 -10.98
N GLY A 94 11.81 -1.69 -11.14
CA GLY A 94 10.89 -1.74 -10.03
C GLY A 94 9.45 -1.72 -10.49
N TRP A 95 8.56 -1.55 -9.53
CA TRP A 95 7.13 -1.46 -9.80
C TRP A 95 6.48 -0.61 -8.72
N SER A 96 5.31 -0.08 -9.05
CA SER A 96 4.47 0.59 -8.09
C SER A 96 3.02 0.23 -8.37
N VAL A 97 2.25 0.08 -7.30
CA VAL A 97 0.84 -0.27 -7.37
C VAL A 97 0.07 0.67 -6.46
N VAL A 98 -1.06 1.15 -6.95
CA VAL A 98 -1.98 1.97 -6.20
C VAL A 98 -3.32 1.26 -6.11
N LEU A 99 -3.80 1.12 -4.88
CA LEU A 99 -5.09 0.50 -4.60
C LEU A 99 -6.00 1.55 -3.99
N THR A 100 -7.27 1.52 -4.36
CA THR A 100 -8.27 2.42 -3.79
C THR A 100 -9.38 1.56 -3.20
N GLY A 101 -9.83 1.89 -2.00
CA GLY A 101 -10.92 1.19 -1.36
C GLY A 101 -11.31 1.83 -0.04
N VAL A 102 -12.38 1.35 0.55
CA VAL A 102 -12.86 1.84 1.83
C VAL A 102 -12.18 1.08 2.94
N ALA A 103 -11.63 1.81 3.91
CA ALA A 103 -11.03 1.19 5.09
C ALA A 103 -12.11 0.82 6.08
N VAL A 104 -12.10 -0.43 6.51
CA VAL A 104 -13.01 -0.93 7.54
C VAL A 104 -12.20 -1.19 8.79
N CYS A 105 -12.62 -0.59 9.89
CA CYS A 105 -11.92 -0.74 11.16
C CYS A 105 -12.59 -1.79 12.02
N MET A 106 -11.76 -2.54 12.72
CA MET A 106 -12.26 -3.50 13.71
C MET A 106 -11.29 -3.52 14.88
N LYS A 107 -11.79 -3.93 16.03
CA LYS A 107 -10.92 -4.08 17.19
C LYS A 107 -10.00 -5.27 16.97
N SER A 108 -8.78 -5.15 17.47
CA SER A 108 -7.84 -6.24 17.36
C SER A 108 -8.32 -7.51 18.07
N THR A 109 -9.19 -7.37 19.06
CA THR A 109 -9.81 -8.52 19.73
C THR A 109 -10.80 -9.27 18.87
N ASP A 110 -11.29 -8.65 17.79
CA ASP A 110 -12.22 -9.29 16.85
C ASP A 110 -11.47 -9.92 15.68
N ASP A 111 -10.17 -9.99 15.78
CA ASP A 111 -9.30 -10.50 14.74
C ASP A 111 -9.55 -12.00 14.51
N PRO A 112 -9.84 -12.41 13.27
CA PRO A 112 -10.05 -13.83 12.95
C PRO A 112 -8.72 -14.59 12.79
N GLY A 113 -7.70 -14.25 13.53
CA GLY A 113 -6.40 -14.88 13.45
C GLY A 113 -5.39 -14.10 12.62
N MET A 114 -5.73 -12.91 12.19
CA MET A 114 -4.85 -12.11 11.36
C MET A 114 -3.65 -11.55 12.12
N LEU A 115 -3.83 -11.21 13.40
CA LEU A 115 -2.75 -10.65 14.20
C LEU A 115 -1.55 -11.56 14.30
N GLY A 116 -1.78 -12.86 14.34
CA GLY A 116 -0.68 -13.82 14.37
C GLY A 116 0.13 -13.83 13.09
N ASN A 117 -0.46 -13.40 11.99
CA ASN A 117 0.19 -13.35 10.68
C ASN A 117 0.74 -11.97 10.35
N LEU A 118 0.23 -10.95 11.01
CA LEU A 118 0.73 -9.59 10.89
C LEU A 118 1.88 -9.41 11.87
N GLN A 119 3.08 -9.62 11.42
CA GLN A 119 4.24 -9.34 12.25
C GLN A 119 4.48 -7.85 12.23
N VAL A 120 3.52 -7.13 12.79
CA VAL A 120 3.55 -5.67 12.77
C VAL A 120 4.52 -5.12 13.79
N TRP A 121 4.94 -3.90 13.54
CA TRP A 121 5.81 -3.20 14.47
C TRP A 121 5.11 -2.99 15.80
N PRO A 122 5.86 -2.91 16.90
CA PRO A 122 5.25 -2.75 18.22
C PRO A 122 4.34 -1.52 18.28
N HIS A 123 3.16 -1.72 18.85
CA HIS A 123 2.19 -0.66 19.06
C HIS A 123 1.74 -0.67 20.52
N GLY A 124 1.03 0.35 20.89
CA GLY A 124 0.42 0.40 22.21
C GLY A 124 -0.70 -0.63 22.36
N SER A 125 -1.27 -0.70 23.54
CA SER A 125 -2.26 -1.70 23.89
C SER A 125 -3.63 -1.48 23.25
N ARG A 126 -3.87 -0.33 22.60
CA ARG A 126 -5.18 0.00 22.02
C ARG A 126 -5.10 0.00 20.51
N GLU A 127 -4.98 -1.18 19.97
CA GLU A 127 -4.78 -1.36 18.57
C GLU A 127 -6.09 -1.50 17.81
N VAL A 128 -6.12 -0.93 16.65
CA VAL A 128 -7.21 -1.03 15.70
C VAL A 128 -6.66 -1.74 14.47
N LEU A 129 -7.39 -2.72 14.01
CA LEU A 129 -7.07 -3.44 12.79
C LEU A 129 -7.90 -2.83 11.67
N LEU A 130 -7.24 -2.45 10.58
CA LEU A 130 -7.92 -1.94 9.41
C LEU A 130 -7.75 -2.92 8.27
N LYS A 131 -8.81 -3.08 7.49
CA LYS A 131 -8.74 -3.84 6.26
C LYS A 131 -9.30 -3.01 5.11
N VAL A 132 -8.71 -3.19 3.95
CA VAL A 132 -9.13 -2.52 2.72
C VAL A 132 -9.31 -3.57 1.65
N ALA A 133 -10.53 -3.65 1.09
CA ALA A 133 -10.78 -4.44 -0.11
C ALA A 133 -10.62 -3.47 -1.29
N PRO A 134 -9.66 -3.70 -2.17
CA PRO A 134 -9.49 -2.77 -3.28
C PRO A 134 -10.65 -2.90 -4.27
N ASP A 135 -11.24 -1.77 -4.61
CA ASP A 135 -12.24 -1.70 -5.67
C ASP A 135 -11.64 -1.17 -6.97
N ARG A 136 -10.40 -0.67 -6.91
CA ARG A 136 -9.63 -0.29 -8.08
C ARG A 136 -8.16 -0.51 -7.81
N ILE A 137 -7.47 -1.12 -8.76
CA ILE A 137 -6.05 -1.39 -8.67
C ILE A 137 -5.40 -0.95 -9.98
N THR A 138 -4.36 -0.13 -9.87
CA THR A 138 -3.54 0.25 -11.01
C THR A 138 -2.08 0.09 -10.64
N GLY A 139 -1.26 -0.12 -11.64
CA GLY A 139 0.17 -0.23 -11.38
C GLY A 139 0.97 -0.16 -12.66
N ARG A 140 2.27 -0.07 -12.47
CA ARG A 140 3.21 -0.01 -13.58
C ARG A 140 4.52 -0.61 -13.16
N ARG A 141 5.21 -1.12 -14.16
CA ARG A 141 6.55 -1.65 -14.01
C ARG A 141 7.53 -0.75 -14.72
N LEU A 142 8.62 -0.46 -14.05
CA LEU A 142 9.76 0.23 -14.60
C LEU A 142 10.85 -0.80 -14.85
N GLY A 143 11.40 -0.84 -16.05
CA GLY A 143 12.44 -1.79 -16.34
C GLY A 143 13.25 -1.38 -17.53
N ARG A 144 14.32 -2.09 -17.76
CA ARG A 144 15.13 -1.90 -18.95
C ARG A 144 14.53 -2.71 -20.09
N GLY A 145 14.42 -2.06 -21.20
CA GLY A 145 13.85 -2.66 -22.41
C GLY A 145 14.80 -3.60 -23.13
#